data_97811ab7ddb05ed3897845b9cba5530f
#
_entry.id   97811ab7ddb05ed3897845b9cba5530f
#
_cell.length_a   1.000
_cell.length_b   1.000
_cell.length_c   1.000
_cell.angle_alpha   90.00
_cell.angle_beta   90.00
_cell.angle_gamma   90.00
#
_symmetry.space_group_name_H-M   'P 1'
#
loop_
_entity.id
_entity.type
_entity.pdbx_description
1 polymer ?
#
loop_
_entity_poly.entity_id
_entity_poly.type
_entity_poly.pdbx_seq_one_letter_code
_entity_poly.pdbx_strand_id
1 'polypeptide(L)'
;MLPRIACTVATVCLTVVGIAAYNRHHYRPHGDNPRDPDAVARKGDVEPVAGDYMRGFYYPAHGVARPGTVVVFKGSEGGNNDDMARQIRDRGYNVVGLYFFGQTGQQGFLSNVPLEFFDEVLAWIKEHGNIEEPITVLGVSKGAELAANLAIRYPEINNIVLYAPAAYNYQGLNFRQRNALPSFTWRREPVDYARLPFFPSTTVRLFMNLPVSYRKTYEVSLAEASNRDAARIPIEKFSGHGLLFAGDQDAMWQSDSAVQELSERNKNLEGVIYPGAGHLFSTDIDQEYGRIWPTMLGGTVDGNRAAKIQSDKLLFERLDSWHMDT
;
A
#
# COMPACT_ATOMS: atom_id res chain seq x y z
N MET A 1 8.44 45.71 30.42
CA MET A 1 7.39 44.93 29.74
C MET A 1 8.00 43.92 28.74
N LEU A 2 8.91 44.32 27.86
CA LEU A 2 9.60 43.49 26.88
C LEU A 2 10.23 42.20 27.45
N PRO A 3 11.00 42.17 28.56
CA PRO A 3 11.66 40.94 29.03
C PRO A 3 10.66 39.87 29.55
N ARG A 4 9.52 40.31 30.11
CA ARG A 4 8.48 39.35 30.53
C ARG A 4 7.77 38.70 29.37
N ILE A 5 7.51 39.43 28.28
CA ILE A 5 6.90 38.90 27.06
C ILE A 5 7.87 37.89 26.39
N ALA A 6 9.16 38.25 26.31
CA ALA A 6 10.18 37.36 25.78
C ALA A 6 10.31 36.04 26.58
N CYS A 7 10.29 36.11 27.92
CA CYS A 7 10.27 34.95 28.80
C CYS A 7 9.03 34.06 28.57
N THR A 8 7.85 34.68 28.48
CA THR A 8 6.60 33.94 28.26
C THR A 8 6.61 33.22 26.90
N VAL A 9 7.05 33.92 25.84
CA VAL A 9 7.16 33.32 24.49
C VAL A 9 8.18 32.16 24.48
N ALA A 10 9.35 32.36 25.10
CA ALA A 10 10.36 31.28 25.20
C ALA A 10 9.82 30.06 25.96
N THR A 11 9.09 30.27 27.07
CA THR A 11 8.49 29.18 27.85
C THR A 11 7.46 28.42 27.02
N VAL A 12 6.58 29.11 26.29
CA VAL A 12 5.58 28.48 25.41
C VAL A 12 6.26 27.67 24.29
N CYS A 13 7.27 28.25 23.64
CA CYS A 13 8.01 27.53 22.59
C CYS A 13 8.69 26.25 23.13
N LEU A 14 9.36 26.33 24.30
CA LEU A 14 9.99 25.17 24.92
C LEU A 14 8.98 24.09 25.31
N THR A 15 7.80 24.50 25.81
CA THR A 15 6.72 23.57 26.15
C THR A 15 6.21 22.85 24.89
N VAL A 16 5.95 23.57 23.81
CA VAL A 16 5.49 23.00 22.53
C VAL A 16 6.52 22.02 21.97
N VAL A 17 7.80 22.40 21.96
CA VAL A 17 8.89 21.53 21.51
C VAL A 17 9.00 20.28 22.41
N GLY A 18 8.88 20.44 23.73
CA GLY A 18 8.89 19.32 24.68
C GLY A 18 7.76 18.35 24.47
N ILE A 19 6.53 18.85 24.26
CA ILE A 19 5.36 18.00 23.93
C ILE A 19 5.56 17.28 22.59
N ALA A 20 6.01 17.99 21.57
CA ALA A 20 6.26 17.37 20.27
C ALA A 20 7.35 16.28 20.33
N ALA A 21 8.42 16.49 21.11
CA ALA A 21 9.47 15.51 21.34
C ALA A 21 8.96 14.29 22.12
N TYR A 22 8.14 14.51 23.16
CA TYR A 22 7.47 13.44 23.90
C TYR A 22 6.57 12.61 22.98
N ASN A 23 5.72 13.26 22.18
CA ASN A 23 4.82 12.60 21.25
C ASN A 23 5.61 11.78 20.21
N ARG A 24 6.69 12.32 19.66
CA ARG A 24 7.57 11.61 18.72
C ARG A 24 8.12 10.31 19.30
N HIS A 25 8.50 10.31 20.58
CA HIS A 25 8.94 9.11 21.27
C HIS A 25 7.78 8.16 21.57
N HIS A 26 6.66 8.71 22.06
CA HIS A 26 5.48 7.95 22.50
C HIS A 26 4.74 7.25 21.36
N TYR A 27 4.68 7.91 20.19
CA TYR A 27 3.99 7.41 18.99
C TYR A 27 4.96 6.91 17.91
N ARG A 28 6.19 6.58 18.28
CA ARG A 28 7.15 6.03 17.32
C ARG A 28 6.64 4.67 16.81
N PRO A 29 6.56 4.48 15.47
CA PRO A 29 6.30 3.17 14.90
C PRO A 29 7.37 2.17 15.33
N HIS A 30 6.98 0.93 15.53
CA HIS A 30 7.90 -0.17 15.78
C HIS A 30 8.39 -0.76 14.44
N GLY A 31 9.48 -1.52 14.49
CA GLY A 31 10.03 -2.23 13.33
C GLY A 31 11.17 -1.50 12.60
N ASP A 32 11.73 -2.23 11.66
CA ASP A 32 12.81 -1.77 10.79
C ASP A 32 12.32 -0.77 9.75
N ASN A 33 13.27 -0.05 9.13
CA ASN A 33 12.95 0.80 7.99
C ASN A 33 12.45 -0.08 6.81
N PRO A 34 11.19 0.03 6.38
CA PRO A 34 10.65 -0.82 5.33
C PRO A 34 11.34 -0.62 3.96
N ARG A 35 12.11 0.47 3.81
CA ARG A 35 12.85 0.81 2.59
C ARG A 35 14.31 0.33 2.61
N ASP A 36 14.73 -0.38 3.66
CA ASP A 36 16.10 -0.89 3.76
C ASP A 36 16.21 -2.27 3.06
N PRO A 37 16.79 -2.34 1.84
CA PRO A 37 16.95 -3.60 1.14
C PRO A 37 17.95 -4.53 1.85
N ASP A 38 18.91 -3.98 2.58
CA ASP A 38 19.88 -4.78 3.32
C ASP A 38 19.21 -5.53 4.48
N ALA A 39 18.14 -4.96 5.06
CA ALA A 39 17.35 -5.66 6.08
C ALA A 39 16.65 -6.90 5.51
N VAL A 40 16.14 -6.82 4.27
CA VAL A 40 15.53 -7.96 3.56
C VAL A 40 16.60 -9.00 3.22
N ALA A 41 17.72 -8.57 2.63
CA ALA A 41 18.82 -9.46 2.24
C ALA A 41 19.42 -10.21 3.44
N ARG A 42 19.56 -9.55 4.60
CA ARG A 42 20.09 -10.19 5.83
C ARG A 42 19.22 -11.33 6.36
N LYS A 43 17.92 -11.35 6.06
CA LYS A 43 17.04 -12.47 6.41
C LYS A 43 17.29 -13.72 5.57
N GLY A 44 18.04 -13.61 4.46
CA GLY A 44 18.42 -14.73 3.59
C GLY A 44 17.29 -15.26 2.69
N ASP A 45 17.63 -16.26 1.89
CA ASP A 45 16.72 -17.00 1.00
C ASP A 45 15.95 -16.12 0.00
N VAL A 46 16.63 -15.09 -0.52
CA VAL A 46 16.10 -14.16 -1.53
C VAL A 46 17.21 -13.78 -2.52
N GLU A 47 16.83 -13.46 -3.74
CA GLU A 47 17.72 -13.00 -4.80
C GLU A 47 17.37 -11.58 -5.18
N PRO A 48 18.33 -10.63 -5.24
CA PRO A 48 18.01 -9.26 -5.63
C PRO A 48 17.61 -9.21 -7.11
N VAL A 49 16.54 -8.44 -7.40
CA VAL A 49 16.11 -8.17 -8.77
C VAL A 49 16.21 -6.68 -9.06
N ALA A 50 16.74 -6.33 -10.24
CA ALA A 50 16.95 -4.95 -10.65
C ALA A 50 16.84 -4.81 -12.17
N GLY A 51 16.27 -3.70 -12.60
CA GLY A 51 16.22 -3.21 -13.97
C GLY A 51 16.59 -1.74 -14.02
N ASP A 52 16.13 -1.01 -15.00
CA ASP A 52 16.29 0.45 -15.06
C ASP A 52 15.53 1.13 -13.92
N TYR A 53 14.26 0.75 -13.73
CA TYR A 53 13.40 1.21 -12.61
C TYR A 53 13.08 0.11 -11.62
N MET A 54 12.92 -1.16 -12.04
CA MET A 54 12.58 -2.28 -11.19
C MET A 54 13.62 -2.47 -10.08
N ARG A 55 13.17 -2.56 -8.81
CA ARG A 55 14.00 -2.85 -7.61
C ARG A 55 13.22 -3.74 -6.66
N GLY A 56 13.85 -4.80 -6.17
CA GLY A 56 13.25 -5.70 -5.19
C GLY A 56 14.00 -7.00 -5.03
N PHE A 57 13.24 -8.04 -4.70
CA PHE A 57 13.77 -9.38 -4.46
C PHE A 57 12.88 -10.45 -5.06
N TYR A 58 13.49 -11.48 -5.61
CA TYR A 58 12.86 -12.74 -5.92
C TYR A 58 12.96 -13.68 -4.73
N TYR A 59 11.88 -14.35 -4.44
CA TYR A 59 11.71 -15.32 -3.37
C TYR A 59 11.37 -16.66 -4.02
N PRO A 60 12.38 -17.53 -4.27
CA PRO A 60 12.15 -18.85 -4.87
C PRO A 60 11.21 -19.67 -4.02
N ALA A 61 10.28 -20.37 -4.65
CA ALA A 61 9.33 -21.25 -3.97
C ALA A 61 10.03 -22.28 -3.06
N HIS A 62 9.50 -22.49 -1.87
CA HIS A 62 9.95 -23.55 -0.98
C HIS A 62 9.26 -24.88 -1.34
N GLY A 63 10.04 -25.94 -1.53
CA GLY A 63 9.55 -27.28 -1.86
C GLY A 63 9.18 -27.43 -3.34
N VAL A 64 8.03 -28.07 -3.61
CA VAL A 64 7.53 -28.23 -4.99
C VAL A 64 6.92 -26.90 -5.43
N ALA A 65 7.53 -26.30 -6.45
CA ALA A 65 7.06 -25.02 -6.96
C ALA A 65 5.69 -25.16 -7.67
N ARG A 66 4.78 -24.24 -7.35
CA ARG A 66 3.51 -24.06 -8.07
C ARG A 66 3.76 -23.28 -9.35
N PRO A 67 2.91 -23.43 -10.38
CA PRO A 67 3.02 -22.64 -11.61
C PRO A 67 2.88 -21.14 -11.34
N GLY A 68 3.48 -20.32 -12.19
CA GLY A 68 3.30 -18.87 -12.20
C GLY A 68 4.04 -18.11 -11.12
N THR A 69 3.73 -16.82 -11.03
CA THR A 69 4.40 -15.86 -10.14
C THR A 69 3.40 -14.99 -9.42
N VAL A 70 3.69 -14.69 -8.13
CA VAL A 70 2.99 -13.67 -7.36
C VAL A 70 3.90 -12.44 -7.23
N VAL A 71 3.49 -11.31 -7.79
CA VAL A 71 4.18 -10.02 -7.62
C VAL A 71 3.54 -9.27 -6.46
N VAL A 72 4.32 -8.83 -5.47
CA VAL A 72 3.78 -8.16 -4.29
C VAL A 72 4.30 -6.74 -4.12
N PHE A 73 3.39 -5.84 -3.77
CA PHE A 73 3.68 -4.43 -3.45
C PHE A 73 3.17 -4.09 -2.06
N LYS A 74 3.94 -3.33 -1.31
CA LYS A 74 3.52 -2.76 -0.04
C LYS A 74 2.82 -1.40 -0.26
N GLY A 75 2.59 -0.63 0.82
CA GLY A 75 1.88 0.64 0.76
C GLY A 75 2.79 1.87 0.63
N SER A 76 2.28 3.00 1.11
CA SER A 76 2.94 4.31 1.04
C SER A 76 4.20 4.43 1.89
N GLU A 77 4.49 3.49 2.77
CA GLU A 77 5.75 3.38 3.52
C GLU A 77 6.93 3.02 2.62
N GLY A 78 6.68 2.44 1.43
CA GLY A 78 7.68 2.19 0.40
C GLY A 78 8.52 0.94 0.61
N GLY A 79 7.99 -0.07 1.28
CA GLY A 79 8.60 -1.41 1.40
C GLY A 79 8.29 -2.30 0.19
N ASN A 80 8.93 -3.47 0.15
CA ASN A 80 8.71 -4.50 -0.86
C ASN A 80 7.76 -5.64 -0.42
N ASN A 81 7.11 -5.48 0.73
CA ASN A 81 6.19 -6.46 1.31
C ASN A 81 6.85 -7.80 1.68
N ASP A 82 8.07 -7.76 2.22
CA ASP A 82 8.90 -8.92 2.55
C ASP A 82 8.16 -10.02 3.35
N ASP A 83 7.39 -9.62 4.37
CA ASP A 83 6.70 -10.59 5.23
C ASP A 83 5.61 -11.36 4.46
N MET A 84 4.82 -10.69 3.62
CA MET A 84 3.83 -11.31 2.74
C MET A 84 4.51 -12.16 1.66
N ALA A 85 5.60 -11.67 1.08
CA ALA A 85 6.36 -12.41 0.07
C ALA A 85 6.86 -13.74 0.63
N ARG A 86 7.44 -13.73 1.83
CA ARG A 86 7.91 -14.96 2.51
C ARG A 86 6.76 -15.90 2.86
N GLN A 87 5.65 -15.38 3.36
CA GLN A 87 4.47 -16.18 3.68
C GLN A 87 3.91 -16.90 2.45
N ILE A 88 3.88 -16.25 1.29
CA ILE A 88 3.42 -16.83 0.03
C ILE A 88 4.45 -17.84 -0.52
N ARG A 89 5.74 -17.49 -0.51
CA ARG A 89 6.84 -18.39 -0.89
C ARG A 89 6.81 -19.70 -0.09
N ASP A 90 6.61 -19.63 1.22
CA ASP A 90 6.58 -20.78 2.11
C ASP A 90 5.41 -21.75 1.83
N ARG A 91 4.44 -21.30 1.02
CA ARG A 91 3.35 -22.11 0.47
C ARG A 91 3.64 -22.69 -0.94
N GLY A 92 4.87 -22.53 -1.42
CA GLY A 92 5.33 -23.09 -2.70
C GLY A 92 5.13 -22.19 -3.91
N TYR A 93 4.89 -20.88 -3.71
CA TYR A 93 4.79 -19.93 -4.83
C TYR A 93 6.12 -19.24 -5.10
N ASN A 94 6.41 -18.97 -6.37
CA ASN A 94 7.44 -18.01 -6.75
C ASN A 94 6.94 -16.60 -6.52
N VAL A 95 7.71 -15.77 -5.83
CA VAL A 95 7.27 -14.42 -5.48
C VAL A 95 8.30 -13.38 -5.89
N VAL A 96 7.84 -12.25 -6.41
CA VAL A 96 8.66 -11.06 -6.67
C VAL A 96 8.16 -9.91 -5.81
N GLY A 97 8.91 -9.57 -4.78
CA GLY A 97 8.57 -8.47 -3.86
C GLY A 97 9.27 -7.18 -4.28
N LEU A 98 8.50 -6.17 -4.70
CA LEU A 98 9.02 -4.99 -5.36
C LEU A 98 8.80 -3.70 -4.58
N TYR A 99 9.85 -2.87 -4.58
CA TYR A 99 9.74 -1.44 -4.29
C TYR A 99 9.23 -0.72 -5.54
N PHE A 100 8.28 0.17 -5.41
CA PHE A 100 7.82 0.97 -6.54
C PHE A 100 8.20 2.45 -6.43
N PHE A 101 8.86 2.84 -5.32
CA PHE A 101 9.53 4.13 -5.14
C PHE A 101 10.52 4.04 -3.96
N GLY A 102 11.42 5.02 -3.86
CA GLY A 102 12.30 5.22 -2.71
C GLY A 102 13.67 4.55 -2.81
N GLN A 103 13.92 3.72 -3.83
CA GLN A 103 15.20 3.08 -4.07
C GLN A 103 16.05 3.87 -5.08
N THR A 104 17.34 3.53 -5.17
CA THR A 104 18.25 4.14 -6.16
C THR A 104 17.73 3.93 -7.58
N GLY A 105 17.62 4.99 -8.35
CA GLY A 105 17.05 4.97 -9.70
C GLY A 105 15.54 5.14 -9.76
N GLN A 106 14.84 5.10 -8.61
CA GLN A 106 13.40 5.33 -8.53
C GLN A 106 13.05 6.75 -8.06
N GLN A 107 11.76 7.10 -8.13
CA GLN A 107 11.24 8.31 -7.51
C GLN A 107 11.50 8.28 -5.99
N GLY A 108 12.06 9.36 -5.43
CA GLY A 108 12.36 9.41 -3.98
C GLY A 108 11.12 9.48 -3.07
N PHE A 109 9.96 9.83 -3.65
CA PHE A 109 8.66 9.92 -3.01
C PHE A 109 7.61 9.22 -3.87
N LEU A 110 6.51 8.84 -3.24
CA LEU A 110 5.35 8.30 -3.94
C LEU A 110 4.66 9.42 -4.76
N SER A 111 5.22 9.73 -5.89
CA SER A 111 4.69 10.67 -6.88
C SER A 111 5.35 10.44 -8.24
N ASN A 112 4.57 10.54 -9.31
CA ASN A 112 5.02 10.29 -10.68
C ASN A 112 5.70 8.92 -10.87
N VAL A 113 5.25 7.90 -10.16
CA VAL A 113 5.76 6.53 -10.35
C VAL A 113 5.33 6.05 -11.74
N PRO A 114 6.29 5.71 -12.64
CA PRO A 114 5.95 5.27 -14.00
C PRO A 114 5.37 3.86 -13.96
N LEU A 115 4.11 3.67 -14.36
CA LEU A 115 3.48 2.34 -14.38
C LEU A 115 4.15 1.39 -15.36
N GLU A 116 4.78 1.93 -16.40
CA GLU A 116 5.53 1.18 -17.42
C GLU A 116 6.78 0.46 -16.88
N PHE A 117 7.18 0.68 -15.63
CA PHE A 117 8.22 -0.15 -15.02
C PHE A 117 7.84 -1.64 -14.96
N PHE A 118 6.55 -1.93 -15.04
CA PHE A 118 6.07 -3.30 -15.05
C PHE A 118 6.45 -4.08 -16.32
N ASP A 119 6.81 -3.38 -17.40
CA ASP A 119 7.40 -4.01 -18.60
C ASP A 119 8.71 -4.74 -18.24
N GLU A 120 9.53 -4.17 -17.36
CA GLU A 120 10.76 -4.80 -16.85
C GLU A 120 10.45 -6.04 -16.00
N VAL A 121 9.37 -5.99 -15.21
CA VAL A 121 8.93 -7.12 -14.38
C VAL A 121 8.49 -8.29 -15.26
N LEU A 122 7.70 -8.01 -16.30
CA LEU A 122 7.25 -9.04 -17.25
C LEU A 122 8.42 -9.63 -18.03
N ALA A 123 9.37 -8.81 -18.47
CA ALA A 123 10.57 -9.27 -19.15
C ALA A 123 11.40 -10.20 -18.24
N TRP A 124 11.59 -9.80 -16.97
CA TRP A 124 12.30 -10.61 -15.99
C TRP A 124 11.61 -11.95 -15.72
N ILE A 125 10.28 -11.97 -15.55
CA ILE A 125 9.50 -13.19 -15.37
C ILE A 125 9.67 -14.12 -16.58
N LYS A 126 9.59 -13.58 -17.78
CA LYS A 126 9.75 -14.33 -19.04
C LYS A 126 11.14 -14.96 -19.19
N GLU A 127 12.19 -14.25 -18.79
CA GLU A 127 13.57 -14.76 -18.81
C GLU A 127 13.77 -15.94 -17.85
N HIS A 128 12.95 -16.06 -16.81
CA HIS A 128 12.99 -17.17 -15.84
C HIS A 128 12.12 -18.37 -16.20
N GLY A 129 11.41 -18.35 -17.33
CA GLY A 129 10.78 -19.42 -18.11
C GLY A 129 9.85 -20.43 -17.42
N ASN A 130 10.06 -20.73 -16.14
CA ASN A 130 9.25 -21.71 -15.40
C ASN A 130 8.19 -21.06 -14.49
N ILE A 131 8.05 -19.72 -14.56
CA ILE A 131 7.20 -18.94 -13.66
C ILE A 131 6.32 -17.94 -14.41
N GLU A 132 6.12 -18.16 -15.74
CA GLU A 132 5.47 -17.18 -16.61
C GLU A 132 4.00 -16.97 -16.25
N GLU A 133 3.22 -18.03 -16.11
CA GLU A 133 1.77 -17.92 -15.87
C GLU A 133 1.27 -18.97 -14.86
N PRO A 134 0.23 -18.64 -14.12
CA PRO A 134 -0.46 -17.35 -14.07
C PRO A 134 0.31 -16.27 -13.28
N ILE A 135 0.13 -15.00 -13.65
CA ILE A 135 0.67 -13.85 -12.90
C ILE A 135 -0.41 -13.28 -11.99
N THR A 136 -0.15 -13.30 -10.69
CA THR A 136 -1.00 -12.65 -9.67
C THR A 136 -0.28 -11.41 -9.12
N VAL A 137 -0.95 -10.26 -9.10
CA VAL A 137 -0.40 -9.03 -8.51
C VAL A 137 -1.13 -8.73 -7.21
N LEU A 138 -0.38 -8.69 -6.09
CA LEU A 138 -0.89 -8.36 -4.78
C LEU A 138 -0.41 -6.98 -4.36
N GLY A 139 -1.32 -6.13 -3.91
CA GLY A 139 -1.00 -4.81 -3.38
C GLY A 139 -1.72 -4.49 -2.08
N VAL A 140 -1.07 -3.68 -1.25
CA VAL A 140 -1.62 -3.19 0.02
C VAL A 140 -1.71 -1.66 -0.02
N SER A 141 -2.86 -1.06 0.34
CA SER A 141 -3.01 0.40 0.42
C SER A 141 -2.64 1.09 -0.91
N LYS A 142 -1.65 1.97 -0.94
CA LYS A 142 -1.13 2.58 -2.18
C LYS A 142 -0.56 1.54 -3.17
N GLY A 143 -0.08 0.40 -2.69
CA GLY A 143 0.26 -0.72 -3.55
C GLY A 143 -0.97 -1.41 -4.18
N ALA A 144 -2.13 -1.38 -3.50
CA ALA A 144 -3.39 -1.85 -4.09
C ALA A 144 -3.90 -0.88 -5.18
N GLU A 145 -3.76 0.43 -4.98
CA GLU A 145 -4.02 1.44 -6.02
C GLU A 145 -3.11 1.23 -7.24
N LEU A 146 -1.80 0.93 -7.01
CA LEU A 146 -0.86 0.56 -8.06
C LEU A 146 -1.30 -0.72 -8.79
N ALA A 147 -1.57 -1.81 -8.05
CA ALA A 147 -1.94 -3.10 -8.62
C ALA A 147 -3.20 -3.02 -9.49
N ALA A 148 -4.22 -2.27 -9.07
CA ALA A 148 -5.42 -2.02 -9.86
C ALA A 148 -5.10 -1.24 -11.15
N ASN A 149 -4.19 -0.27 -11.09
CA ASN A 149 -3.73 0.48 -12.27
C ASN A 149 -2.90 -0.36 -13.24
N LEU A 150 -2.11 -1.30 -12.75
CA LEU A 150 -1.39 -2.26 -13.58
C LEU A 150 -2.36 -3.23 -14.26
N ALA A 151 -3.29 -3.81 -13.52
CA ALA A 151 -4.23 -4.81 -14.01
C ALA A 151 -5.08 -4.34 -15.20
N ILE A 152 -5.47 -3.06 -15.23
CA ILE A 152 -6.24 -2.49 -16.35
C ILE A 152 -5.39 -2.13 -17.58
N ARG A 153 -4.06 -2.29 -17.51
CA ARG A 153 -3.10 -1.93 -18.58
C ARG A 153 -2.32 -3.11 -19.11
N TYR A 154 -2.15 -4.14 -18.29
CA TYR A 154 -1.35 -5.32 -18.60
C TYR A 154 -2.24 -6.56 -18.65
N PRO A 155 -2.58 -7.04 -19.84
CA PRO A 155 -3.40 -8.24 -20.03
C PRO A 155 -2.72 -9.54 -19.54
N GLU A 156 -1.41 -9.51 -19.32
CA GLU A 156 -0.62 -10.59 -18.74
C GLU A 156 -0.93 -10.83 -17.26
N ILE A 157 -1.54 -9.85 -16.58
CA ILE A 157 -1.98 -10.01 -15.19
C ILE A 157 -3.28 -10.82 -15.18
N ASN A 158 -3.19 -12.06 -14.71
CA ASN A 158 -4.33 -12.98 -14.64
C ASN A 158 -5.19 -12.73 -13.38
N ASN A 159 -4.54 -12.38 -12.26
CA ASN A 159 -5.24 -12.21 -10.99
C ASN A 159 -4.73 -11.00 -10.20
N ILE A 160 -5.59 -10.42 -9.37
CA ILE A 160 -5.22 -9.37 -8.43
C ILE A 160 -5.69 -9.69 -7.01
N VAL A 161 -4.88 -9.32 -6.01
CA VAL A 161 -5.28 -9.31 -4.61
C VAL A 161 -5.04 -7.92 -4.03
N LEU A 162 -6.09 -7.28 -3.55
CA LEU A 162 -6.05 -5.89 -3.09
C LEU A 162 -6.45 -5.80 -1.61
N TYR A 163 -5.48 -5.48 -0.75
CA TYR A 163 -5.74 -5.16 0.66
C TYR A 163 -5.93 -3.65 0.84
N ALA A 164 -7.01 -3.27 1.47
CA ALA A 164 -7.41 -1.87 1.64
C ALA A 164 -7.34 -1.08 0.32
N PRO A 165 -8.11 -1.45 -0.73
CA PRO A 165 -8.05 -0.84 -2.04
C PRO A 165 -8.59 0.58 -2.07
N ALA A 166 -8.34 1.27 -3.21
CA ALA A 166 -9.00 2.49 -3.60
C ALA A 166 -9.71 2.27 -4.96
N ALA A 167 -10.91 2.86 -5.12
CA ALA A 167 -11.64 2.86 -6.39
C ALA A 167 -11.25 4.03 -7.30
N TYR A 168 -10.47 4.97 -6.76
CA TYR A 168 -9.99 6.18 -7.43
C TYR A 168 -8.49 6.36 -7.23
N ASN A 169 -7.84 6.99 -8.18
CA ASN A 169 -6.48 7.45 -8.01
C ASN A 169 -6.47 8.73 -7.17
N TYR A 170 -5.54 8.77 -6.23
CA TYR A 170 -5.35 9.93 -5.37
C TYR A 170 -4.00 10.59 -5.62
N GLN A 171 -3.90 11.84 -5.18
CA GLN A 171 -2.66 12.59 -5.19
C GLN A 171 -1.48 11.79 -4.64
N GLY A 172 -0.31 11.98 -5.25
CA GLY A 172 0.95 11.46 -4.75
C GLY A 172 1.38 12.11 -3.43
N LEU A 173 2.16 11.38 -2.64
CA LEU A 173 2.54 11.77 -1.28
C LEU A 173 3.91 12.49 -1.25
N ASN A 174 4.10 13.45 -2.15
CA ASN A 174 5.27 14.32 -2.16
C ASN A 174 4.87 15.74 -1.72
N PHE A 175 4.81 15.96 -0.41
CA PHE A 175 4.43 17.24 0.18
C PHE A 175 5.56 18.30 0.19
N ARG A 176 6.73 17.99 -0.36
CA ARG A 176 7.81 18.97 -0.56
C ARG A 176 7.58 19.86 -1.78
N GLN A 177 6.74 19.43 -2.71
CA GLN A 177 6.35 20.21 -3.88
C GLN A 177 5.16 21.12 -3.56
N ARG A 178 5.16 22.35 -4.11
CA ARG A 178 4.03 23.27 -3.97
C ARG A 178 2.77 22.79 -4.68
N ASN A 179 2.97 22.16 -5.83
CA ASN A 179 1.88 21.64 -6.65
C ASN A 179 1.60 20.19 -6.29
N ALA A 180 0.34 19.83 -6.29
CA ALA A 180 -0.07 18.44 -6.20
C ALA A 180 0.44 17.67 -7.42
N LEU A 181 0.98 16.48 -7.20
CA LEU A 181 1.49 15.58 -8.23
C LEU A 181 0.64 14.31 -8.25
N PRO A 182 0.51 13.60 -9.38
CA PRO A 182 -0.12 12.29 -9.42
C PRO A 182 0.70 11.27 -8.63
N SER A 183 0.07 10.21 -8.13
CA SER A 183 0.82 9.04 -7.63
C SER A 183 1.57 8.36 -8.76
N PHE A 184 0.93 8.23 -9.92
CA PHE A 184 1.40 7.44 -11.05
C PHE A 184 1.41 8.23 -12.34
N THR A 185 2.30 7.81 -13.26
CA THR A 185 2.28 8.22 -14.67
C THR A 185 2.12 6.97 -15.55
N TRP A 186 1.59 7.15 -16.75
CA TRP A 186 1.54 6.13 -17.78
C TRP A 186 2.11 6.70 -19.06
N ARG A 187 3.22 6.13 -19.55
CA ARG A 187 3.94 6.60 -20.75
C ARG A 187 4.24 8.11 -20.68
N ARG A 188 4.73 8.54 -19.50
CA ARG A 188 5.09 9.93 -19.14
C ARG A 188 3.90 10.86 -18.91
N GLU A 189 2.65 10.44 -19.20
CA GLU A 189 1.46 11.26 -18.94
C GLU A 189 0.96 11.01 -17.50
N PRO A 190 0.51 12.05 -16.79
CA PRO A 190 -0.10 11.90 -15.48
C PRO A 190 -1.33 11.00 -15.56
N VAL A 191 -1.44 10.04 -14.62
CA VAL A 191 -2.73 9.39 -14.36
C VAL A 191 -3.60 10.36 -13.58
N ASP A 192 -4.82 10.61 -14.05
CA ASP A 192 -5.77 11.50 -13.38
C ASP A 192 -6.00 11.08 -11.93
N TYR A 193 -6.10 12.06 -11.02
CA TYR A 193 -6.20 11.80 -9.58
C TYR A 193 -7.03 12.84 -8.84
N ALA A 194 -7.66 12.43 -7.75
CA ALA A 194 -8.32 13.33 -6.81
C ALA A 194 -7.28 14.01 -5.89
N ARG A 195 -7.36 15.35 -5.76
CA ARG A 195 -6.45 16.12 -4.93
C ARG A 195 -6.80 16.00 -3.45
N LEU A 196 -5.79 15.88 -2.61
CA LEU A 196 -5.99 15.87 -1.17
C LEU A 196 -6.18 17.30 -0.66
N PRO A 197 -7.27 17.61 0.05
CA PRO A 197 -7.51 18.92 0.62
C PRO A 197 -6.54 19.17 1.78
N PHE A 198 -6.27 20.44 2.02
CA PHE A 198 -5.48 20.88 3.16
C PHE A 198 -6.36 21.08 4.39
N PHE A 199 -6.04 20.40 5.48
CA PHE A 199 -6.67 20.59 6.77
C PHE A 199 -5.67 21.17 7.79
N PRO A 200 -5.88 22.40 8.30
CA PRO A 200 -5.02 23.00 9.33
C PRO A 200 -4.87 22.13 10.58
N SER A 201 -5.95 21.47 11.01
CA SER A 201 -5.93 20.55 12.16
C SER A 201 -4.99 19.36 11.96
N THR A 202 -4.97 18.78 10.76
CA THR A 202 -4.04 17.71 10.39
C THR A 202 -2.59 18.20 10.44
N THR A 203 -2.32 19.40 9.91
CA THR A 203 -0.98 20.01 9.95
C THR A 203 -0.50 20.23 11.38
N VAL A 204 -1.36 20.75 12.27
CA VAL A 204 -1.03 20.91 13.69
C VAL A 204 -0.73 19.57 14.34
N ARG A 205 -1.52 18.54 14.10
CA ARG A 205 -1.28 17.19 14.64
C ARG A 205 0.06 16.61 14.15
N LEU A 206 0.36 16.74 12.86
CA LEU A 206 1.65 16.30 12.29
C LEU A 206 2.83 17.06 12.89
N PHE A 207 2.71 18.39 13.04
CA PHE A 207 3.74 19.20 13.69
C PHE A 207 3.98 18.77 15.14
N MET A 208 2.93 18.39 15.84
CA MET A 208 2.99 17.90 17.23
C MET A 208 3.37 16.40 17.32
N ASN A 209 3.68 15.74 16.21
CA ASN A 209 3.94 14.29 16.12
C ASN A 209 2.82 13.43 16.72
N LEU A 210 1.57 13.85 16.55
CA LEU A 210 0.38 13.09 16.93
C LEU A 210 -0.11 12.23 15.76
N PRO A 211 -0.63 11.03 16.02
CA PRO A 211 -1.22 10.21 14.97
C PRO A 211 -2.44 10.88 14.35
N VAL A 212 -2.64 10.67 13.05
CA VAL A 212 -3.71 11.28 12.25
C VAL A 212 -4.53 10.20 11.57
N SER A 213 -5.86 10.31 11.63
CA SER A 213 -6.75 9.62 10.71
C SER A 213 -6.86 10.43 9.42
N TYR A 214 -6.68 9.78 8.28
CA TYR A 214 -6.74 10.43 6.98
C TYR A 214 -8.06 10.17 6.25
N ARG A 215 -8.94 9.29 6.76
CA ARG A 215 -10.20 8.90 6.11
C ARG A 215 -11.01 10.13 5.67
N LYS A 216 -11.20 11.09 6.57
CA LYS A 216 -11.91 12.34 6.23
C LYS A 216 -11.25 13.12 5.10
N THR A 217 -9.93 13.11 5.02
CA THR A 217 -9.17 13.79 3.96
C THR A 217 -9.47 13.16 2.60
N TYR A 218 -9.48 11.84 2.52
CA TYR A 218 -9.78 11.13 1.28
C TYR A 218 -11.26 11.20 0.90
N GLU A 219 -12.19 11.17 1.86
CA GLU A 219 -13.62 11.36 1.61
C GLU A 219 -13.91 12.74 1.02
N VAL A 220 -13.37 13.80 1.62
CA VAL A 220 -13.51 15.18 1.12
C VAL A 220 -12.83 15.35 -0.22
N SER A 221 -11.66 14.73 -0.42
CA SER A 221 -10.97 14.72 -1.71
C SER A 221 -11.89 14.27 -2.86
N LEU A 222 -12.63 13.18 -2.68
CA LEU A 222 -13.55 12.68 -3.69
C LEU A 222 -14.83 13.53 -3.81
N ALA A 223 -15.34 14.02 -2.68
CA ALA A 223 -16.57 14.84 -2.68
C ALA A 223 -16.36 16.18 -3.41
N GLU A 224 -15.16 16.76 -3.34
CA GLU A 224 -14.81 18.05 -3.92
C GLU A 224 -14.09 17.94 -5.29
N ALA A 225 -13.72 16.73 -5.72
CA ALA A 225 -12.99 16.55 -6.98
C ALA A 225 -13.85 16.86 -8.20
N SER A 226 -13.53 17.95 -8.91
CA SER A 226 -14.17 18.29 -10.20
C SER A 226 -13.85 17.31 -11.32
N ASN A 227 -12.75 16.54 -11.18
CA ASN A 227 -12.30 15.50 -12.11
C ASN A 227 -12.51 14.08 -11.56
N ARG A 228 -13.52 13.88 -10.70
CA ARG A 228 -13.78 12.59 -10.04
C ARG A 228 -13.87 11.43 -11.03
N ASP A 229 -14.60 11.62 -12.12
CA ASP A 229 -14.79 10.56 -13.14
C ASP A 229 -13.47 10.20 -13.84
N ALA A 230 -12.60 11.19 -14.11
CA ALA A 230 -11.29 10.95 -14.70
C ALA A 230 -10.33 10.26 -13.70
N ALA A 231 -10.43 10.59 -12.41
CA ALA A 231 -9.63 9.97 -11.35
C ALA A 231 -10.06 8.53 -11.03
N ARG A 232 -11.22 8.09 -11.50
CA ARG A 232 -11.77 6.75 -11.26
C ARG A 232 -10.89 5.68 -11.92
N ILE A 233 -10.53 4.62 -11.19
CA ILE A 233 -9.85 3.46 -11.76
C ILE A 233 -10.86 2.65 -12.57
N PRO A 234 -10.71 2.52 -13.90
CA PRO A 234 -11.67 1.81 -14.76
C PRO A 234 -11.51 0.28 -14.66
N ILE A 235 -11.76 -0.27 -13.46
CA ILE A 235 -11.52 -1.68 -13.12
C ILE A 235 -12.37 -2.66 -13.95
N GLU A 236 -13.42 -2.20 -14.58
CA GLU A 236 -14.21 -2.95 -15.57
C GLU A 236 -13.42 -3.36 -16.81
N LYS A 237 -12.24 -2.79 -17.04
CA LYS A 237 -11.33 -3.19 -18.12
C LYS A 237 -10.47 -4.41 -17.76
N PHE A 238 -10.40 -4.77 -16.50
CA PHE A 238 -9.66 -5.96 -16.06
C PHE A 238 -10.53 -7.21 -16.29
N SER A 239 -10.01 -8.16 -17.03
CA SER A 239 -10.72 -9.39 -17.41
C SER A 239 -10.42 -10.60 -16.52
N GLY A 240 -9.36 -10.51 -15.71
CA GLY A 240 -8.93 -11.57 -14.80
C GLY A 240 -9.78 -11.66 -13.52
N HIS A 241 -9.33 -12.45 -12.56
CA HIS A 241 -9.98 -12.63 -11.28
C HIS A 241 -9.37 -11.73 -10.19
N GLY A 242 -10.17 -11.36 -9.20
CA GLY A 242 -9.65 -10.55 -8.11
C GLY A 242 -10.27 -10.85 -6.75
N LEU A 243 -9.46 -10.63 -5.72
CA LEU A 243 -9.83 -10.75 -4.32
C LEU A 243 -9.53 -9.44 -3.61
N LEU A 244 -10.54 -8.82 -3.01
CA LEU A 244 -10.47 -7.51 -2.40
C LEU A 244 -10.80 -7.60 -0.92
N PHE A 245 -9.95 -7.03 -0.06
CA PHE A 245 -10.11 -7.04 1.38
C PHE A 245 -10.14 -5.63 1.96
N ALA A 246 -11.12 -5.34 2.81
CA ALA A 246 -11.18 -4.10 3.59
C ALA A 246 -11.65 -4.35 5.02
N GLY A 247 -11.31 -3.44 5.93
CA GLY A 247 -11.94 -3.33 7.24
C GLY A 247 -13.02 -2.26 7.23
N ASP A 248 -14.13 -2.48 7.94
CA ASP A 248 -15.23 -1.51 8.05
C ASP A 248 -14.89 -0.31 8.96
N GLN A 249 -13.79 -0.40 9.72
CA GLN A 249 -13.26 0.67 10.59
C GLN A 249 -11.93 1.23 10.09
N ASP A 250 -11.65 1.16 8.78
CA ASP A 250 -10.46 1.75 8.18
C ASP A 250 -10.41 3.26 8.46
N ALA A 251 -9.40 3.71 9.22
CA ALA A 251 -9.19 5.11 9.58
C ALA A 251 -8.24 5.85 8.61
N MET A 252 -7.62 5.13 7.66
CA MET A 252 -6.73 5.72 6.67
C MET A 252 -7.51 6.28 5.48
N TRP A 253 -8.38 5.48 4.88
CA TRP A 253 -9.29 5.88 3.79
C TRP A 253 -10.52 4.98 3.73
N GLN A 254 -11.44 5.22 2.79
CA GLN A 254 -12.71 4.49 2.63
C GLN A 254 -12.54 3.19 1.81
N SER A 255 -11.70 2.26 2.29
CA SER A 255 -11.46 0.99 1.57
C SER A 255 -12.68 0.08 1.53
N ASP A 256 -13.53 0.12 2.54
CA ASP A 256 -14.82 -0.55 2.58
C ASP A 256 -15.72 -0.14 1.41
N SER A 257 -15.91 1.15 1.20
CA SER A 257 -16.67 1.68 0.07
C SER A 257 -16.01 1.36 -1.28
N ALA A 258 -14.67 1.35 -1.33
CA ALA A 258 -13.92 0.99 -2.52
C ALA A 258 -14.13 -0.48 -2.90
N VAL A 259 -14.12 -1.41 -1.93
CA VAL A 259 -14.41 -2.84 -2.17
C VAL A 259 -15.80 -2.99 -2.76
N GLN A 260 -16.82 -2.34 -2.19
CA GLN A 260 -18.20 -2.38 -2.72
C GLN A 260 -18.25 -1.87 -4.17
N GLU A 261 -17.74 -0.66 -4.42
CA GLU A 261 -17.76 -0.04 -5.75
C GLU A 261 -17.01 -0.88 -6.80
N LEU A 262 -15.81 -1.38 -6.49
CA LEU A 262 -15.02 -2.18 -7.42
C LEU A 262 -15.68 -3.51 -7.76
N SER A 263 -16.26 -4.22 -6.77
CA SER A 263 -16.95 -5.49 -6.97
C SER A 263 -18.29 -5.33 -7.68
N GLU A 264 -18.97 -4.19 -7.51
CA GLU A 264 -20.19 -3.87 -8.28
C GLU A 264 -19.88 -3.65 -9.76
N ARG A 265 -18.74 -3.00 -10.06
CA ARG A 265 -18.33 -2.63 -11.42
C ARG A 265 -17.65 -3.76 -12.18
N ASN A 266 -17.07 -4.73 -11.48
CA ASN A 266 -16.44 -5.89 -12.09
C ASN A 266 -16.82 -7.17 -11.32
N LYS A 267 -17.61 -8.02 -11.94
CA LYS A 267 -18.16 -9.25 -11.32
C LYS A 267 -17.14 -10.38 -11.14
N ASN A 268 -15.95 -10.24 -11.71
CA ASN A 268 -14.83 -11.15 -11.50
C ASN A 268 -14.06 -10.84 -10.20
N LEU A 269 -14.46 -9.78 -9.46
CA LEU A 269 -13.86 -9.36 -8.22
C LEU A 269 -14.69 -9.80 -7.02
N GLU A 270 -14.11 -10.64 -6.18
CA GLU A 270 -14.67 -11.06 -4.89
C GLU A 270 -14.26 -10.06 -3.82
N GLY A 271 -15.21 -9.32 -3.24
CA GLY A 271 -14.97 -8.34 -2.18
C GLY A 271 -15.38 -8.88 -0.81
N VAL A 272 -14.50 -8.72 0.19
CA VAL A 272 -14.75 -9.08 1.59
C VAL A 272 -14.44 -7.89 2.49
N ILE A 273 -15.43 -7.51 3.31
CA ILE A 273 -15.29 -6.45 4.31
C ILE A 273 -15.38 -7.08 5.70
N TYR A 274 -14.31 -6.92 6.49
CA TYR A 274 -14.21 -7.53 7.81
C TYR A 274 -14.70 -6.58 8.91
N PRO A 275 -15.67 -7.01 9.74
CA PRO A 275 -16.21 -6.19 10.82
C PRO A 275 -15.16 -5.95 11.91
N GLY A 276 -15.09 -4.72 12.40
CA GLY A 276 -14.15 -4.31 13.44
C GLY A 276 -12.69 -4.23 13.00
N ALA A 277 -12.38 -4.47 11.73
CA ALA A 277 -11.02 -4.36 11.20
C ALA A 277 -10.74 -2.95 10.67
N GLY A 278 -9.47 -2.55 10.73
CA GLY A 278 -8.97 -1.28 10.22
C GLY A 278 -8.30 -1.40 8.85
N HIS A 279 -7.36 -0.48 8.59
CA HIS A 279 -6.63 -0.38 7.32
C HIS A 279 -5.70 -1.56 7.05
N LEU A 280 -5.05 -2.08 8.10
CA LEU A 280 -4.11 -3.20 8.01
C LEU A 280 -4.52 -4.30 8.99
N PHE A 281 -4.41 -5.54 8.55
CA PHE A 281 -4.75 -6.72 9.34
C PHE A 281 -3.49 -7.31 9.98
N SER A 282 -3.56 -7.61 11.27
CA SER A 282 -2.43 -8.14 12.02
C SER A 282 -2.92 -9.05 13.14
N THR A 283 -2.14 -10.08 13.46
CA THR A 283 -2.39 -10.94 14.62
C THR A 283 -1.99 -10.26 15.92
N ASP A 284 -1.06 -9.29 15.86
CA ASP A 284 -0.62 -8.49 17.01
C ASP A 284 -0.35 -7.04 16.56
N ILE A 285 -1.43 -6.28 16.35
CA ILE A 285 -1.36 -4.93 15.84
C ILE A 285 -0.67 -3.96 16.81
N ASP A 286 -0.73 -4.22 18.11
CA ASP A 286 -0.05 -3.40 19.14
C ASP A 286 1.47 -3.54 19.01
N GLN A 287 1.97 -4.77 18.83
CA GLN A 287 3.41 -5.01 18.65
C GLN A 287 3.92 -4.47 17.32
N GLU A 288 3.17 -4.63 16.22
CA GLU A 288 3.61 -4.23 14.90
C GLU A 288 3.60 -2.71 14.70
N TYR A 289 2.56 -2.03 15.17
CA TYR A 289 2.35 -0.60 14.89
C TYR A 289 2.40 0.30 16.12
N GLY A 290 2.56 -0.28 17.32
CA GLY A 290 2.62 0.48 18.56
C GLY A 290 1.37 1.32 18.78
N ARG A 291 1.51 2.50 19.34
CA ARG A 291 0.38 3.36 19.77
C ARG A 291 -0.25 4.20 18.68
N ILE A 292 0.23 4.11 17.45
CA ILE A 292 -0.30 4.92 16.35
C ILE A 292 -1.54 4.30 15.69
N TRP A 293 -1.65 2.96 15.72
CA TRP A 293 -2.62 2.22 14.93
C TRP A 293 -4.09 2.60 15.22
N PRO A 294 -4.53 2.80 16.49
CA PRO A 294 -5.96 3.05 16.73
C PRO A 294 -6.47 4.30 16.02
N THR A 295 -5.61 5.34 15.93
CA THR A 295 -5.98 6.58 15.25
C THR A 295 -5.71 6.54 13.74
N MET A 296 -4.58 5.96 13.34
CA MET A 296 -4.11 6.04 11.96
C MET A 296 -4.66 4.92 11.10
N LEU A 297 -4.72 3.69 11.64
CA LEU A 297 -5.14 2.50 10.91
C LEU A 297 -6.59 2.12 11.23
N GLY A 298 -7.06 2.35 12.46
CA GLY A 298 -8.41 2.01 12.88
C GLY A 298 -8.60 0.55 13.26
N GLY A 299 -9.85 0.17 13.46
CA GLY A 299 -10.24 -1.17 13.88
C GLY A 299 -10.10 -1.43 15.37
N THR A 300 -10.24 -2.68 15.74
CA THR A 300 -10.02 -3.22 17.08
C THR A 300 -8.96 -4.31 17.03
N VAL A 301 -8.34 -4.66 18.17
CA VAL A 301 -7.36 -5.76 18.24
C VAL A 301 -7.97 -7.06 17.71
N ASP A 302 -9.17 -7.41 18.19
CA ASP A 302 -9.84 -8.66 17.80
C ASP A 302 -10.31 -8.62 16.34
N GLY A 303 -10.83 -7.49 15.86
CA GLY A 303 -11.24 -7.32 14.47
C GLY A 303 -10.07 -7.45 13.51
N ASN A 304 -8.94 -6.77 13.77
CA ASN A 304 -7.73 -6.85 12.95
C ASN A 304 -7.14 -8.28 12.96
N ARG A 305 -7.15 -8.97 14.12
CA ARG A 305 -6.70 -10.36 14.23
C ARG A 305 -7.59 -11.32 13.45
N ALA A 306 -8.90 -11.22 13.63
CA ALA A 306 -9.86 -12.05 12.90
C ALA A 306 -9.76 -11.84 11.38
N ALA A 307 -9.65 -10.59 10.94
CA ALA A 307 -9.46 -10.24 9.54
C ALA A 307 -8.16 -10.84 8.98
N LYS A 308 -7.03 -10.76 9.72
CA LYS A 308 -5.76 -11.36 9.28
C LYS A 308 -5.90 -12.87 9.07
N ILE A 309 -6.45 -13.58 10.03
CA ILE A 309 -6.61 -15.05 9.96
C ILE A 309 -7.53 -15.45 8.80
N GLN A 310 -8.66 -14.76 8.65
CA GLN A 310 -9.65 -15.09 7.62
C GLN A 310 -9.19 -14.70 6.22
N SER A 311 -8.55 -13.51 6.09
CA SER A 311 -8.03 -13.07 4.80
C SER A 311 -6.86 -13.94 4.32
N ASP A 312 -5.96 -14.37 5.21
CA ASP A 312 -4.90 -15.30 4.86
C ASP A 312 -5.45 -16.64 4.35
N LYS A 313 -6.43 -17.18 5.05
CA LYS A 313 -7.08 -18.43 4.62
C LYS A 313 -7.67 -18.28 3.22
N LEU A 314 -8.46 -17.25 2.99
CA LEU A 314 -9.11 -17.03 1.70
C LEU A 314 -8.09 -16.69 0.60
N LEU A 315 -7.04 -15.92 0.91
CA LEU A 315 -5.95 -15.65 -0.02
C LEU A 315 -5.35 -16.95 -0.57
N PHE A 316 -4.98 -17.89 0.32
CA PHE A 316 -4.36 -19.15 -0.13
C PHE A 316 -5.34 -20.06 -0.83
N GLU A 317 -6.61 -20.12 -0.44
CA GLU A 317 -7.65 -20.83 -1.17
C GLU A 317 -7.81 -20.32 -2.61
N ARG A 318 -7.75 -19.00 -2.82
CA ARG A 318 -7.84 -18.42 -4.17
C ARG A 318 -6.54 -18.57 -4.96
N LEU A 319 -5.38 -18.36 -4.34
CA LEU A 319 -4.11 -18.61 -5.02
C LEU A 319 -3.98 -20.08 -5.45
N ASP A 320 -4.39 -21.02 -4.60
CA ASP A 320 -4.39 -22.44 -4.94
C ASP A 320 -5.29 -22.74 -6.16
N SER A 321 -6.51 -22.18 -6.18
CA SER A 321 -7.43 -22.33 -7.32
C SER A 321 -6.86 -21.69 -8.58
N TRP A 322 -6.35 -20.48 -8.51
CA TRP A 322 -5.88 -19.72 -9.68
C TRP A 322 -4.57 -20.26 -10.29
N HIS A 323 -3.72 -20.92 -9.50
CA HIS A 323 -2.40 -21.41 -9.91
C HIS A 323 -2.35 -22.94 -10.14
N MET A 324 -3.41 -23.67 -9.82
CA MET A 324 -3.45 -25.14 -10.03
C MET A 324 -4.40 -25.59 -11.15
N ASP A 325 -5.34 -24.75 -11.54
CA ASP A 325 -6.36 -25.06 -12.54
C ASP A 325 -5.97 -24.62 -13.97
N THR A 326 -4.65 -24.39 -14.24
CA THR A 326 -4.10 -24.01 -15.56
C THR A 326 -3.55 -25.19 -16.34
#